data_74753ac20f9e176aa84f08900992834b
#
_entry.id   74753ac20f9e176aa84f08900992834b
#
_cell.length_a   1.000
_cell.length_b   1.000
_cell.length_c   1.000
_cell.angle_alpha   90.00
_cell.angle_beta   90.00
_cell.angle_gamma   90.00
#
_symmetry.space_group_name_H-M   'P 1'
#
loop_
_entity.id
_entity.type
_entity.pdbx_description
1 polymer ?
#
loop_
_entity_poly.entity_id
_entity_poly.type
_entity_poly.pdbx_seq_one_letter_code
_entity_poly.pdbx_strand_id
1 'polypeptide(L)'
;MKVGIIGSGGREHAICHALNIIKKVKQIYCFPGNAGTARIAKNISVNLENFNELKYLIISNKIDLIVVGPEKPLVDGVVDFLEANKIKVFGPSKLASQLEGSKIFTKNLCEKYNIPTAKFGIFENIDDAVQFVCKAKYPLVIKADGLASGKGVYICENDFESKLAIKEIFDGKFGVAKNLLIEEFLRGEEMSYFIISDGKTIKKFGTAQDHKRVLEGDKGKNTGGMGAYSPSRLINEELDKKIMSRIIEPTIKGLNEMGTKYRGFLYVGLMIVENDPYLIEYNVRMGDPECQTILPKLKSDLLEIILSCCNEKLNETEIKWHNKKSLCVVLCSKGYPDKFKKNILIQNLNKIKLNQNEYCYHAGTNIIKEEVYAIGGRVLNFVCLSQNFLDARTKVINSINSLNWSGGFYRKDIGYKVIDE
;
A
#
# COMPACT_ATOMS: atom_id res chain seq x y z
N MET A 1 -22.85 13.84 -2.33
CA MET A 1 -22.21 13.06 -3.40
C MET A 1 -22.34 11.57 -3.10
N LYS A 2 -22.41 10.75 -4.14
CA LYS A 2 -22.25 9.30 -4.08
C LYS A 2 -20.82 8.95 -4.52
N VAL A 3 -20.11 8.20 -3.69
CA VAL A 3 -18.71 7.87 -3.94
C VAL A 3 -18.57 6.35 -4.10
N GLY A 4 -17.86 5.91 -5.12
CA GLY A 4 -17.49 4.52 -5.33
C GLY A 4 -16.03 4.29 -4.92
N ILE A 5 -15.75 3.20 -4.24
CA ILE A 5 -14.39 2.76 -3.86
C ILE A 5 -14.14 1.41 -4.51
N ILE A 6 -13.11 1.32 -5.35
CA ILE A 6 -12.67 0.06 -5.94
C ILE A 6 -11.74 -0.63 -4.95
N GLY A 7 -12.02 -1.90 -4.64
CA GLY A 7 -11.19 -2.75 -3.79
C GLY A 7 -11.95 -3.33 -2.58
N SER A 8 -11.25 -4.17 -1.81
CA SER A 8 -11.85 -4.96 -0.71
C SER A 8 -10.91 -5.13 0.49
N GLY A 9 -9.76 -4.48 0.50
CA GLY A 9 -8.75 -4.59 1.56
C GLY A 9 -9.02 -3.70 2.78
N GLY A 10 -8.11 -3.75 3.73
CA GLY A 10 -8.13 -2.88 4.91
C GLY A 10 -7.95 -1.41 4.54
N ARG A 11 -7.15 -1.13 3.52
CA ARG A 11 -6.95 0.18 2.93
C ARG A 11 -8.28 0.77 2.44
N GLU A 12 -9.05 0.02 1.65
CA GLU A 12 -10.33 0.47 1.14
C GLU A 12 -11.35 0.69 2.25
N HIS A 13 -11.34 -0.15 3.29
CA HIS A 13 -12.20 0.07 4.45
C HIS A 13 -11.81 1.35 5.22
N ALA A 14 -10.53 1.63 5.37
CA ALA A 14 -10.07 2.88 6.00
C ALA A 14 -10.47 4.11 5.18
N ILE A 15 -10.35 4.07 3.85
CA ILE A 15 -10.83 5.13 2.95
C ILE A 15 -12.36 5.28 3.07
N CYS A 16 -13.10 4.17 3.05
CA CYS A 16 -14.55 4.17 3.22
C CYS A 16 -14.96 4.83 4.54
N HIS A 17 -14.30 4.46 5.63
CA HIS A 17 -14.55 5.04 6.95
C HIS A 17 -14.27 6.55 6.98
N ALA A 18 -13.13 6.99 6.44
CA ALA A 18 -12.75 8.40 6.38
C ALA A 18 -13.73 9.25 5.54
N LEU A 19 -14.32 8.67 4.49
CA LEU A 19 -15.33 9.33 3.67
C LEU A 19 -16.72 9.30 4.32
N ASN A 20 -17.07 8.23 5.05
CA ASN A 20 -18.40 8.06 5.66
C ASN A 20 -18.73 9.09 6.73
N ILE A 21 -17.74 9.65 7.41
CA ILE A 21 -17.94 10.70 8.41
C ILE A 21 -18.20 12.09 7.81
N ILE A 22 -18.04 12.24 6.49
CA ILE A 22 -18.14 13.53 5.78
C ILE A 22 -19.59 13.80 5.38
N LYS A 23 -20.19 14.88 5.87
CA LYS A 23 -21.61 15.25 5.62
C LYS A 23 -21.98 15.36 4.13
N LYS A 24 -21.03 15.74 3.26
CA LYS A 24 -21.24 15.86 1.81
C LYS A 24 -21.38 14.49 1.13
N VAL A 25 -20.86 13.40 1.74
CA VAL A 25 -21.01 12.04 1.24
C VAL A 25 -22.38 11.51 1.64
N LYS A 26 -23.23 11.25 0.65
CA LYS A 26 -24.60 10.76 0.87
C LYS A 26 -24.69 9.23 0.89
N GLN A 27 -23.84 8.59 0.07
CA GLN A 27 -23.78 7.13 -0.06
C GLN A 27 -22.39 6.74 -0.55
N ILE A 28 -21.88 5.64 0.00
CA ILE A 28 -20.66 4.99 -0.49
C ILE A 28 -21.02 3.65 -1.11
N TYR A 29 -20.34 3.30 -2.18
CA TYR A 29 -20.38 2.00 -2.84
C TYR A 29 -18.98 1.41 -2.82
N CYS A 30 -18.86 0.12 -2.54
CA CYS A 30 -17.58 -0.58 -2.59
C CYS A 30 -17.61 -1.70 -3.62
N PHE A 31 -16.57 -1.82 -4.44
CA PHE A 31 -16.45 -2.75 -5.55
C PHE A 31 -15.21 -3.66 -5.35
N PRO A 32 -15.32 -4.89 -4.84
CA PRO A 32 -16.53 -5.53 -4.29
C PRO A 32 -16.77 -5.21 -2.80
N GLY A 33 -15.80 -4.61 -2.08
CA GLY A 33 -15.86 -4.38 -0.63
C GLY A 33 -15.61 -5.65 0.20
N ASN A 34 -15.82 -5.53 1.51
CA ASN A 34 -15.64 -6.62 2.50
C ASN A 34 -16.70 -6.54 3.60
N ALA A 35 -16.61 -7.41 4.61
CA ALA A 35 -17.57 -7.45 5.72
C ALA A 35 -17.63 -6.15 6.54
N GLY A 36 -16.54 -5.39 6.61
CA GLY A 36 -16.51 -4.11 7.31
C GLY A 36 -17.14 -2.98 6.50
N THR A 37 -16.83 -2.90 5.21
CA THR A 37 -17.44 -1.90 4.32
C THR A 37 -18.94 -2.09 4.18
N ALA A 38 -19.44 -3.34 4.25
CA ALA A 38 -20.87 -3.65 4.21
C ALA A 38 -21.69 -3.00 5.35
N ARG A 39 -21.03 -2.58 6.45
CA ARG A 39 -21.67 -1.91 7.57
C ARG A 39 -21.90 -0.41 7.37
N ILE A 40 -21.11 0.21 6.47
CA ILE A 40 -21.08 1.66 6.26
C ILE A 40 -21.24 2.08 4.80
N ALA A 41 -21.28 1.10 3.89
CA ALA A 41 -21.41 1.30 2.45
C ALA A 41 -22.26 0.21 1.82
N LYS A 42 -22.62 0.37 0.54
CA LYS A 42 -23.24 -0.67 -0.26
C LYS A 42 -22.16 -1.41 -1.05
N ASN A 43 -21.89 -2.65 -0.69
CA ASN A 43 -21.01 -3.51 -1.46
C ASN A 43 -21.71 -4.02 -2.73
N ILE A 44 -21.00 -3.98 -3.86
CA ILE A 44 -21.49 -4.50 -5.14
C ILE A 44 -20.43 -5.45 -5.70
N SER A 45 -20.80 -6.72 -5.83
CA SER A 45 -19.91 -7.71 -6.47
C SER A 45 -19.70 -7.36 -7.93
N VAL A 46 -18.46 -7.39 -8.38
CA VAL A 46 -18.06 -7.09 -9.77
C VAL A 46 -16.72 -7.76 -10.06
N ASN A 47 -16.56 -8.21 -11.31
CA ASN A 47 -15.23 -8.57 -11.81
C ASN A 47 -14.47 -7.28 -12.18
N LEU A 48 -13.44 -6.93 -11.41
CA LEU A 48 -12.65 -5.72 -11.64
C LEU A 48 -11.82 -5.75 -12.93
N GLU A 49 -11.73 -6.88 -13.62
CA GLU A 49 -11.13 -6.98 -14.95
C GLU A 49 -12.12 -6.63 -16.06
N ASN A 50 -13.43 -6.61 -15.75
CA ASN A 50 -14.50 -6.21 -16.67
C ASN A 50 -14.89 -4.74 -16.46
N PHE A 51 -14.15 -3.83 -17.07
CA PHE A 51 -14.39 -2.39 -16.94
C PHE A 51 -15.74 -1.94 -17.49
N ASN A 52 -16.33 -2.67 -18.46
CA ASN A 52 -17.67 -2.35 -18.98
C ASN A 52 -18.75 -2.64 -17.94
N GLU A 53 -18.66 -3.75 -17.21
CA GLU A 53 -19.56 -4.07 -16.11
C GLU A 53 -19.44 -3.03 -14.99
N LEU A 54 -18.21 -2.70 -14.61
CA LEU A 54 -17.94 -1.66 -13.60
C LEU A 54 -18.56 -0.32 -14.03
N LYS A 55 -18.36 0.12 -15.27
CA LYS A 55 -18.96 1.35 -15.82
C LYS A 55 -20.48 1.31 -15.73
N TYR A 56 -21.13 0.22 -16.15
CA TYR A 56 -22.55 0.05 -16.05
C TYR A 56 -23.06 0.23 -14.61
N LEU A 57 -22.39 -0.41 -13.64
CA LEU A 57 -22.75 -0.30 -12.23
C LEU A 57 -22.56 1.12 -11.68
N ILE A 58 -21.51 1.83 -12.10
CA ILE A 58 -21.27 3.22 -11.72
C ILE A 58 -22.39 4.13 -12.22
N ILE A 59 -22.76 4.02 -13.50
CA ILE A 59 -23.79 4.85 -14.14
C ILE A 59 -25.16 4.55 -13.56
N SER A 60 -25.56 3.26 -13.45
CA SER A 60 -26.87 2.84 -12.93
C SER A 60 -27.11 3.27 -11.48
N ASN A 61 -26.05 3.32 -10.66
CA ASN A 61 -26.14 3.80 -9.27
C ASN A 61 -25.94 5.33 -9.15
N LYS A 62 -25.68 6.04 -10.26
CA LYS A 62 -25.44 7.49 -10.31
C LYS A 62 -24.32 7.91 -9.36
N ILE A 63 -23.17 7.23 -9.48
CA ILE A 63 -21.98 7.51 -8.65
C ILE A 63 -21.24 8.71 -9.24
N ASP A 64 -20.93 9.70 -8.40
CA ASP A 64 -20.34 10.99 -8.80
C ASP A 64 -18.81 10.95 -8.90
N LEU A 65 -18.15 10.09 -8.10
CA LEU A 65 -16.69 10.01 -7.97
C LEU A 65 -16.29 8.57 -7.69
N ILE A 66 -15.23 8.11 -8.36
CA ILE A 66 -14.57 6.83 -8.08
C ILE A 66 -13.21 7.07 -7.44
N VAL A 67 -12.90 6.30 -6.40
CA VAL A 67 -11.57 6.22 -5.76
C VAL A 67 -11.03 4.82 -5.97
N VAL A 68 -9.84 4.70 -6.57
CA VAL A 68 -9.23 3.41 -6.85
C VAL A 68 -8.26 3.05 -5.72
N GLY A 69 -8.50 1.94 -5.03
CA GLY A 69 -7.66 1.46 -3.93
C GLY A 69 -6.49 0.58 -4.38
N PRO A 70 -6.73 -0.56 -5.09
CA PRO A 70 -5.69 -1.52 -5.42
C PRO A 70 -4.92 -1.19 -6.70
N GLU A 71 -3.71 -1.73 -6.80
CA GLU A 71 -2.76 -1.49 -7.89
C GLU A 71 -3.18 -2.09 -9.23
N LYS A 72 -3.71 -3.32 -9.24
CA LYS A 72 -3.99 -4.04 -10.48
C LYS A 72 -4.94 -3.26 -11.42
N PRO A 73 -6.12 -2.78 -10.98
CA PRO A 73 -6.98 -1.97 -11.84
C PRO A 73 -6.30 -0.68 -12.36
N LEU A 74 -5.42 -0.05 -11.58
CA LEU A 74 -4.66 1.13 -12.00
C LEU A 74 -3.70 0.79 -13.14
N VAL A 75 -2.90 -0.25 -12.99
CA VAL A 75 -1.96 -0.73 -13.99
C VAL A 75 -2.67 -1.22 -15.25
N ASP A 76 -3.85 -1.83 -15.11
CA ASP A 76 -4.69 -2.27 -16.23
C ASP A 76 -5.35 -1.09 -16.98
N GLY A 77 -5.41 0.12 -16.35
CA GLY A 77 -5.87 1.35 -17.00
C GLY A 77 -7.33 1.71 -16.73
N VAL A 78 -7.88 1.31 -15.58
CA VAL A 78 -9.25 1.65 -15.18
C VAL A 78 -9.50 3.16 -15.15
N VAL A 79 -8.50 3.96 -14.80
CA VAL A 79 -8.62 5.43 -14.74
C VAL A 79 -8.84 6.00 -16.14
N ASP A 80 -8.00 5.64 -17.10
CA ASP A 80 -8.08 6.08 -18.50
C ASP A 80 -9.43 5.66 -19.11
N PHE A 81 -9.87 4.43 -18.84
CA PHE A 81 -11.16 3.91 -19.31
C PHE A 81 -12.34 4.72 -18.74
N LEU A 82 -12.35 5.01 -17.45
CA LEU A 82 -13.44 5.73 -16.79
C LEU A 82 -13.45 7.20 -17.22
N GLU A 83 -12.30 7.86 -17.36
CA GLU A 83 -12.20 9.24 -17.85
C GLU A 83 -12.68 9.38 -19.30
N ALA A 84 -12.32 8.44 -20.18
CA ALA A 84 -12.83 8.39 -21.56
C ALA A 84 -14.36 8.28 -21.60
N ASN A 85 -14.99 7.71 -20.57
CA ASN A 85 -16.43 7.63 -20.39
C ASN A 85 -17.02 8.78 -19.54
N LYS A 86 -16.26 9.87 -19.32
CA LYS A 86 -16.68 11.07 -18.55
C LYS A 86 -17.07 10.77 -17.09
N ILE A 87 -16.50 9.73 -16.50
CA ILE A 87 -16.67 9.39 -15.09
C ILE A 87 -15.48 10.00 -14.32
N LYS A 88 -15.78 10.78 -13.28
CA LYS A 88 -14.74 11.36 -12.42
C LYS A 88 -14.10 10.27 -11.58
N VAL A 89 -12.78 10.14 -11.68
CA VAL A 89 -12.01 9.12 -10.98
C VAL A 89 -10.73 9.71 -10.37
N PHE A 90 -10.39 9.24 -9.17
CA PHE A 90 -9.17 9.58 -8.46
C PHE A 90 -8.22 8.39 -8.47
N GLY A 91 -7.10 8.57 -9.13
CA GLY A 91 -6.03 7.61 -9.32
C GLY A 91 -5.15 8.02 -10.51
N PRO A 92 -3.93 7.47 -10.62
CA PRO A 92 -3.03 7.75 -11.76
C PRO A 92 -3.49 7.02 -13.04
N SER A 93 -3.10 7.58 -14.19
CA SER A 93 -3.29 6.95 -15.50
C SER A 93 -2.55 5.62 -15.62
N LYS A 94 -2.89 4.82 -16.64
CA LYS A 94 -2.20 3.56 -16.96
C LYS A 94 -0.69 3.75 -17.11
N LEU A 95 -0.26 4.81 -17.81
CA LEU A 95 1.16 5.09 -18.00
C LEU A 95 1.84 5.48 -16.69
N ALA A 96 1.24 6.37 -15.89
CA ALA A 96 1.78 6.76 -14.60
C ALA A 96 1.81 5.57 -13.60
N SER A 97 0.87 4.63 -13.75
CA SER A 97 0.81 3.41 -12.93
C SER A 97 1.95 2.42 -13.22
N GLN A 98 2.70 2.62 -14.31
CA GLN A 98 3.90 1.81 -14.57
C GLN A 98 5.01 2.01 -13.53
N LEU A 99 4.96 3.07 -12.73
CA LEU A 99 5.84 3.21 -11.55
C LEU A 99 5.73 2.02 -10.57
N GLU A 100 4.55 1.39 -10.44
CA GLU A 100 4.35 0.15 -9.66
C GLU A 100 4.27 -1.07 -10.56
N GLY A 101 3.71 -0.92 -11.78
CA GLY A 101 3.47 -2.00 -12.72
C GLY A 101 4.73 -2.61 -13.32
N SER A 102 5.83 -1.84 -13.43
CA SER A 102 7.12 -2.30 -13.94
C SER A 102 8.28 -1.71 -13.14
N LYS A 103 9.05 -2.58 -12.50
CA LYS A 103 10.26 -2.18 -11.79
C LYS A 103 11.32 -1.64 -12.75
N ILE A 104 11.37 -2.18 -13.97
CA ILE A 104 12.26 -1.74 -15.03
C ILE A 104 11.91 -0.33 -15.48
N PHE A 105 10.63 -0.02 -15.67
CA PHE A 105 10.18 1.34 -15.97
C PHE A 105 10.66 2.33 -14.90
N THR A 106 10.49 1.97 -13.62
CA THR A 106 10.96 2.78 -12.50
C THR A 106 12.48 2.94 -12.48
N LYS A 107 13.25 1.89 -12.74
CA LYS A 107 14.71 1.97 -12.78
C LYS A 107 15.23 2.83 -13.94
N ASN A 108 14.66 2.71 -15.12
CA ASN A 108 14.98 3.54 -16.26
C ASN A 108 14.66 5.02 -16.00
N LEU A 109 13.55 5.29 -15.28
CA LEU A 109 13.23 6.64 -14.82
C LEU A 109 14.28 7.15 -13.83
N CYS A 110 14.69 6.32 -12.86
CA CYS A 110 15.71 6.68 -11.88
C CYS A 110 17.05 7.02 -12.55
N GLU A 111 17.48 6.24 -13.51
CA GLU A 111 18.71 6.50 -14.26
C GLU A 111 18.62 7.80 -15.06
N LYS A 112 17.53 7.98 -15.82
CA LYS A 112 17.34 9.17 -16.68
C LYS A 112 17.27 10.48 -15.88
N TYR A 113 16.70 10.47 -14.69
CA TYR A 113 16.48 11.67 -13.87
C TYR A 113 17.38 11.75 -12.64
N ASN A 114 18.41 10.90 -12.55
CA ASN A 114 19.37 10.82 -11.44
C ASN A 114 18.70 10.66 -10.07
N ILE A 115 17.62 9.86 -10.00
CA ILE A 115 16.94 9.54 -8.75
C ILE A 115 17.76 8.50 -7.97
N PRO A 116 18.15 8.78 -6.72
CA PRO A 116 18.94 7.84 -5.92
C PRO A 116 18.21 6.51 -5.73
N THR A 117 18.85 5.42 -6.11
CA THR A 117 18.35 4.04 -5.96
C THR A 117 19.55 3.10 -5.89
N ALA A 118 19.34 1.83 -5.50
CA ALA A 118 20.37 0.80 -5.53
C ALA A 118 20.95 0.64 -6.93
N LYS A 119 22.25 0.37 -7.06
CA LYS A 119 22.87 -0.01 -8.34
C LYS A 119 22.21 -1.28 -8.84
N PHE A 120 21.94 -1.36 -10.14
CA PHE A 120 21.14 -2.43 -10.69
C PHE A 120 21.63 -2.89 -12.07
N GLY A 121 21.21 -4.10 -12.44
CA GLY A 121 21.28 -4.64 -13.80
C GLY A 121 19.95 -5.25 -14.20
N ILE A 122 19.60 -5.11 -15.49
CA ILE A 122 18.39 -5.69 -16.08
C ILE A 122 18.83 -6.82 -17.00
N PHE A 123 18.19 -7.99 -16.89
CA PHE A 123 18.55 -9.21 -17.61
C PHE A 123 17.34 -9.83 -18.27
N GLU A 124 17.48 -10.17 -19.57
CA GLU A 124 16.42 -10.75 -20.40
C GLU A 124 16.56 -12.27 -20.54
N ASN A 125 17.67 -12.84 -20.08
CA ASN A 125 17.94 -14.28 -20.13
C ASN A 125 18.70 -14.76 -18.89
N ILE A 126 18.66 -16.08 -18.69
CA ILE A 126 19.25 -16.74 -17.52
C ILE A 126 20.79 -16.64 -17.54
N ASP A 127 21.40 -16.84 -18.69
CA ASP A 127 22.86 -16.97 -18.81
C ASP A 127 23.56 -15.68 -18.42
N ASP A 128 23.12 -14.55 -18.93
CA ASP A 128 23.65 -13.23 -18.59
C ASP A 128 23.45 -12.90 -17.10
N ALA A 129 22.26 -13.21 -16.57
CA ALA A 129 21.98 -13.00 -15.14
C ALA A 129 22.88 -13.85 -14.24
N VAL A 130 23.09 -15.13 -14.61
CA VAL A 130 23.97 -16.06 -13.89
C VAL A 130 25.43 -15.59 -13.98
N GLN A 131 25.88 -15.18 -15.16
CA GLN A 131 27.24 -14.65 -15.32
C GLN A 131 27.49 -13.41 -14.46
N PHE A 132 26.50 -12.55 -14.33
CA PHE A 132 26.57 -11.35 -13.49
C PHE A 132 26.71 -11.72 -12.00
N VAL A 133 25.85 -12.60 -11.47
CA VAL A 133 25.85 -12.94 -10.04
C VAL A 133 27.12 -13.70 -9.62
N CYS A 134 27.73 -14.48 -10.53
CA CYS A 134 29.02 -15.15 -10.26
C CYS A 134 30.17 -14.18 -9.98
N LYS A 135 30.09 -12.93 -10.42
CA LYS A 135 31.13 -11.89 -10.25
C LYS A 135 30.73 -10.80 -9.25
N ALA A 136 29.49 -10.84 -8.75
CA ALA A 136 28.94 -9.79 -7.91
C ALA A 136 29.38 -9.94 -6.45
N LYS A 137 29.25 -8.83 -5.70
CA LYS A 137 29.39 -8.82 -4.23
C LYS A 137 28.04 -9.08 -3.57
N TYR A 138 28.04 -9.92 -2.56
CA TYR A 138 26.82 -10.29 -1.82
C TYR A 138 26.63 -9.46 -0.54
N PRO A 139 25.40 -9.31 -0.01
CA PRO A 139 24.16 -9.88 -0.58
C PRO A 139 23.63 -9.11 -1.80
N LEU A 140 22.78 -9.77 -2.59
CA LEU A 140 22.08 -9.20 -3.75
C LEU A 140 20.57 -9.25 -3.58
N VAL A 141 19.85 -8.36 -4.26
CA VAL A 141 18.39 -8.39 -4.33
C VAL A 141 17.96 -8.70 -5.76
N ILE A 142 17.27 -9.83 -5.94
CA ILE A 142 16.77 -10.28 -7.24
C ILE A 142 15.27 -10.12 -7.28
N LYS A 143 14.75 -9.40 -8.29
CA LYS A 143 13.34 -9.04 -8.39
C LYS A 143 12.75 -9.45 -9.74
N ALA A 144 11.60 -10.12 -9.71
CA ALA A 144 10.77 -10.28 -10.90
C ALA A 144 10.16 -8.94 -11.32
N ASP A 145 10.13 -8.64 -12.62
CA ASP A 145 9.40 -7.48 -13.14
C ASP A 145 7.88 -7.71 -13.09
N GLY A 146 7.11 -6.63 -12.95
CA GLY A 146 5.65 -6.68 -12.85
C GLY A 146 5.11 -6.77 -11.42
N LEU A 147 3.77 -6.90 -11.33
CA LEU A 147 3.04 -7.01 -10.07
C LEU A 147 3.18 -8.43 -9.48
N ALA A 148 4.04 -8.61 -8.51
CA ALA A 148 4.25 -9.90 -7.83
C ALA A 148 3.75 -9.90 -6.36
N SER A 149 2.98 -8.90 -5.94
CA SER A 149 2.43 -8.75 -4.58
C SER A 149 3.50 -8.93 -3.47
N GLY A 150 4.71 -8.37 -3.69
CA GLY A 150 5.85 -8.48 -2.78
C GLY A 150 6.52 -9.86 -2.71
N LYS A 151 6.04 -10.87 -3.45
CA LYS A 151 6.58 -12.23 -3.42
C LYS A 151 7.72 -12.47 -4.39
N GLY A 152 7.86 -11.65 -5.42
CA GLY A 152 8.89 -11.76 -6.45
C GLY A 152 10.21 -11.05 -6.09
N VAL A 153 10.55 -10.95 -4.80
CA VAL A 153 11.78 -10.31 -4.30
C VAL A 153 12.56 -11.31 -3.45
N TYR A 154 13.80 -11.57 -3.84
CA TYR A 154 14.73 -12.46 -3.16
C TYR A 154 15.92 -11.66 -2.66
N ILE A 155 16.27 -11.81 -1.39
CA ILE A 155 17.56 -11.37 -0.85
C ILE A 155 18.45 -12.62 -0.83
N CYS A 156 19.52 -12.59 -1.59
CA CYS A 156 20.42 -13.72 -1.80
C CYS A 156 21.76 -13.42 -1.14
N GLU A 157 22.19 -14.30 -0.25
CA GLU A 157 23.45 -14.16 0.49
C GLU A 157 24.64 -14.78 -0.25
N ASN A 158 24.39 -15.56 -1.32
CA ASN A 158 25.42 -16.27 -2.07
C ASN A 158 24.97 -16.58 -3.49
N ASP A 159 25.92 -17.09 -4.29
CA ASP A 159 25.76 -17.47 -5.69
C ASP A 159 24.71 -18.56 -5.91
N PHE A 160 24.64 -19.55 -5.02
CA PHE A 160 23.68 -20.65 -5.14
C PHE A 160 22.23 -20.15 -4.99
N GLU A 161 21.97 -19.33 -3.99
CA GLU A 161 20.63 -18.72 -3.76
C GLU A 161 20.23 -17.83 -4.93
N SER A 162 21.18 -17.07 -5.48
CA SER A 162 20.94 -16.19 -6.62
C SER A 162 20.57 -16.97 -7.87
N LYS A 163 21.30 -18.03 -8.20
CA LYS A 163 20.99 -18.90 -9.34
C LYS A 163 19.61 -19.57 -9.21
N LEU A 164 19.25 -19.99 -7.99
CA LEU A 164 17.94 -20.56 -7.74
C LEU A 164 16.83 -19.51 -7.95
N ALA A 165 17.00 -18.30 -7.41
CA ALA A 165 16.05 -17.19 -7.57
C ALA A 165 15.88 -16.80 -9.04
N ILE A 166 16.98 -16.69 -9.80
CA ILE A 166 16.96 -16.40 -11.25
C ILE A 166 16.14 -17.45 -11.98
N LYS A 167 16.44 -18.75 -11.73
CA LYS A 167 15.72 -19.86 -12.34
C LYS A 167 14.23 -19.83 -12.02
N GLU A 168 13.85 -19.70 -10.74
CA GLU A 168 12.45 -19.65 -10.32
C GLU A 168 11.66 -18.52 -11.00
N ILE A 169 12.29 -17.35 -11.21
CA ILE A 169 11.66 -16.21 -11.88
C ILE A 169 11.43 -16.52 -13.36
N PHE A 170 12.44 -16.98 -14.08
CA PHE A 170 12.32 -17.29 -15.50
C PHE A 170 11.46 -18.54 -15.78
N ASP A 171 11.39 -19.50 -14.85
CA ASP A 171 10.45 -20.63 -14.90
C ASP A 171 8.97 -20.20 -14.69
N GLY A 172 8.73 -18.92 -14.45
CA GLY A 172 7.38 -18.35 -14.40
C GLY A 172 6.67 -18.48 -13.04
N LYS A 173 7.38 -18.67 -11.95
CA LYS A 173 6.80 -18.74 -10.58
C LYS A 173 5.91 -17.55 -10.23
N PHE A 174 6.17 -16.37 -10.82
CA PHE A 174 5.40 -15.14 -10.62
C PHE A 174 4.68 -14.67 -11.89
N GLY A 175 4.46 -15.56 -12.86
CA GLY A 175 3.98 -15.25 -14.19
C GLY A 175 5.12 -15.24 -15.22
N VAL A 176 4.79 -15.05 -16.50
CA VAL A 176 5.78 -15.00 -17.57
C VAL A 176 6.68 -13.79 -17.36
N ALA A 177 7.90 -14.02 -16.88
CA ALA A 177 8.91 -12.98 -16.74
C ALA A 177 9.70 -12.85 -18.05
N LYS A 178 9.61 -11.67 -18.70
CA LYS A 178 10.48 -11.32 -19.83
C LYS A 178 11.84 -10.85 -19.38
N ASN A 179 11.88 -10.24 -18.20
CA ASN A 179 13.07 -9.62 -17.62
C ASN A 179 13.11 -9.87 -16.10
N LEU A 180 14.30 -9.81 -15.55
CA LEU A 180 14.52 -9.69 -14.12
C LEU A 180 15.47 -8.54 -13.80
N LEU A 181 15.37 -8.06 -12.55
CA LEU A 181 16.20 -7.00 -12.01
C LEU A 181 17.10 -7.58 -10.91
N ILE A 182 18.40 -7.29 -10.97
CA ILE A 182 19.37 -7.59 -9.90
C ILE A 182 19.89 -6.28 -9.35
N GLU A 183 19.82 -6.12 -8.03
CA GLU A 183 20.25 -4.92 -7.32
C GLU A 183 21.28 -5.23 -6.24
N GLU A 184 22.15 -4.26 -5.94
CA GLU A 184 22.93 -4.28 -4.71
C GLU A 184 22.00 -4.23 -3.50
N PHE A 185 22.39 -4.85 -2.41
CA PHE A 185 21.66 -4.79 -1.15
C PHE A 185 22.02 -3.51 -0.39
N LEU A 186 21.06 -2.62 -0.20
CA LEU A 186 21.25 -1.41 0.60
C LEU A 186 21.12 -1.72 2.09
N ARG A 187 22.13 -1.36 2.87
CA ARG A 187 22.13 -1.50 4.33
C ARG A 187 21.63 -0.22 4.98
N GLY A 188 20.38 -0.23 5.40
CA GLY A 188 19.72 0.93 5.99
C GLY A 188 18.43 0.52 6.70
N GLU A 189 17.56 1.48 6.90
CA GLU A 189 16.23 1.26 7.48
C GLU A 189 15.15 1.72 6.50
N GLU A 190 14.13 0.85 6.32
CA GLU A 190 13.03 1.15 5.41
C GLU A 190 12.07 2.18 6.00
N MET A 191 11.58 3.08 5.14
CA MET A 191 10.57 4.07 5.45
C MET A 191 9.58 4.21 4.30
N SER A 192 8.30 4.33 4.65
CA SER A 192 7.22 4.65 3.72
C SER A 192 6.96 6.16 3.75
N TYR A 193 7.10 6.82 2.61
CA TYR A 193 6.80 8.24 2.44
C TYR A 193 5.65 8.41 1.47
N PHE A 194 4.66 9.24 1.81
CA PHE A 194 3.45 9.41 1.02
C PHE A 194 3.30 10.85 0.57
N ILE A 195 2.96 11.00 -0.72
CA ILE A 195 2.51 12.27 -1.27
C ILE A 195 1.13 12.10 -1.93
N ILE A 196 0.47 13.23 -2.15
CA ILE A 196 -0.64 13.39 -3.07
C ILE A 196 -0.27 14.41 -4.12
N SER A 197 -0.61 14.15 -5.38
CA SER A 197 -0.34 15.06 -6.50
C SER A 197 -1.55 15.18 -7.40
N ASP A 198 -1.75 16.37 -7.96
CA ASP A 198 -2.74 16.66 -9.01
C ASP A 198 -2.09 16.79 -10.41
N GLY A 199 -0.80 16.44 -10.51
CA GLY A 199 0.00 16.56 -11.72
C GLY A 199 0.74 17.89 -11.87
N LYS A 200 0.40 18.90 -11.04
CA LYS A 200 1.08 20.22 -10.97
C LYS A 200 1.63 20.47 -9.58
N THR A 201 0.82 20.22 -8.57
CA THR A 201 1.14 20.42 -7.16
C THR A 201 1.40 19.09 -6.49
N ILE A 202 2.43 19.06 -5.67
CA ILE A 202 2.79 17.91 -4.84
C ILE A 202 2.64 18.33 -3.37
N LYS A 203 1.93 17.52 -2.58
CA LYS A 203 1.84 17.73 -1.13
C LYS A 203 2.22 16.45 -0.38
N LYS A 204 3.02 16.60 0.67
CA LYS A 204 3.29 15.52 1.61
C LYS A 204 1.98 15.07 2.26
N PHE A 205 1.76 13.75 2.30
CA PHE A 205 0.56 13.16 2.87
C PHE A 205 0.83 12.35 4.15
N GLY A 206 2.07 12.03 4.43
CA GLY A 206 2.47 11.39 5.67
C GLY A 206 3.68 10.48 5.53
N THR A 207 4.07 9.88 6.64
CA THR A 207 5.12 8.87 6.71
C THR A 207 4.69 7.72 7.62
N ALA A 208 5.20 6.53 7.35
CA ALA A 208 5.00 5.36 8.19
C ALA A 208 6.23 4.44 8.14
N GLN A 209 6.31 3.52 9.08
CA GLN A 209 7.19 2.36 8.97
C GLN A 209 6.37 1.09 9.13
N ASP A 210 6.53 0.20 8.18
CA ASP A 210 5.86 -1.08 8.06
C ASP A 210 6.75 -2.20 8.62
N HIS A 211 6.13 -3.28 9.12
CA HIS A 211 6.78 -4.50 9.57
C HIS A 211 6.47 -5.62 8.58
N LYS A 212 7.34 -5.79 7.58
CA LYS A 212 7.10 -6.70 6.45
C LYS A 212 7.30 -8.18 6.79
N ARG A 213 8.11 -8.51 7.79
CA ARG A 213 8.39 -9.90 8.15
C ARG A 213 7.30 -10.51 9.02
N VAL A 214 7.00 -11.79 8.77
CA VAL A 214 5.87 -12.50 9.39
C VAL A 214 6.07 -12.78 10.88
N LEU A 215 7.31 -12.94 11.35
CA LEU A 215 7.64 -13.28 12.74
C LEU A 215 8.20 -12.07 13.49
N GLU A 216 8.10 -12.13 14.82
CA GLU A 216 8.69 -11.15 15.73
C GLU A 216 10.20 -11.00 15.52
N GLY A 217 10.75 -9.81 15.80
CA GLY A 217 12.14 -9.47 15.56
C GLY A 217 12.50 -9.40 14.07
N ASP A 218 11.53 -9.08 13.22
CA ASP A 218 11.69 -8.98 11.75
C ASP A 218 12.30 -10.23 11.11
N LYS A 219 11.81 -11.40 11.51
CA LYS A 219 12.24 -12.72 11.02
C LYS A 219 11.19 -13.36 10.10
N GLY A 220 11.63 -14.40 9.37
CA GLY A 220 10.77 -15.18 8.50
C GLY A 220 10.52 -14.54 7.15
N LYS A 221 9.45 -14.96 6.46
CA LYS A 221 9.11 -14.54 5.10
C LYS A 221 8.56 -13.13 5.05
N ASN A 222 8.74 -12.47 3.90
CA ASN A 222 8.07 -11.21 3.59
C ASN A 222 6.55 -11.42 3.46
N THR A 223 5.81 -10.40 3.85
CA THR A 223 4.34 -10.33 3.81
C THR A 223 3.90 -9.02 3.17
N GLY A 224 2.61 -8.79 3.07
CA GLY A 224 2.03 -7.50 2.71
C GLY A 224 2.03 -6.46 3.85
N GLY A 225 2.69 -6.75 4.98
CA GLY A 225 2.72 -5.93 6.20
C GLY A 225 1.95 -6.57 7.36
N MET A 226 2.64 -6.75 8.49
CA MET A 226 2.09 -7.29 9.74
C MET A 226 1.61 -6.20 10.69
N GLY A 227 1.91 -4.94 10.35
CA GLY A 227 1.55 -3.75 11.10
C GLY A 227 2.42 -2.58 10.71
N ALA A 228 2.01 -1.39 11.09
CA ALA A 228 2.75 -0.16 10.81
C ALA A 228 2.53 0.88 11.90
N TYR A 229 3.41 1.87 11.96
CA TYR A 229 3.24 3.04 12.80
C TYR A 229 3.50 4.33 12.03
N SER A 230 2.89 5.43 12.46
CA SER A 230 2.99 6.77 11.85
C SER A 230 3.00 7.86 12.94
N PRO A 231 3.86 8.89 12.81
CA PRO A 231 4.86 9.11 11.77
C PRO A 231 6.04 8.15 11.89
N SER A 232 6.85 8.04 10.82
CA SER A 232 8.16 7.39 10.90
C SER A 232 9.07 8.13 11.86
N ARG A 233 9.89 7.40 12.63
CA ARG A 233 10.89 7.99 13.52
C ARG A 233 12.09 8.59 12.77
N LEU A 234 12.32 8.14 11.54
CA LEU A 234 13.44 8.55 10.72
C LEU A 234 13.28 9.94 10.12
N ILE A 235 12.02 10.43 9.98
CA ILE A 235 11.76 11.68 9.29
C ILE A 235 12.21 12.91 10.09
N ASN A 236 13.00 13.75 9.48
CA ASN A 236 13.38 15.06 9.94
C ASN A 236 13.33 16.06 8.76
N GLU A 237 13.53 17.36 9.01
CA GLU A 237 13.43 18.40 7.98
C GLU A 237 14.46 18.25 6.85
N GLU A 238 15.67 17.81 7.15
CA GLU A 238 16.73 17.60 6.16
C GLU A 238 16.38 16.43 5.25
N LEU A 239 15.99 15.29 5.83
CA LEU A 239 15.59 14.12 5.09
C LEU A 239 14.35 14.39 4.24
N ASP A 240 13.38 15.13 4.77
CA ASP A 240 12.16 15.55 4.03
C ASP A 240 12.52 16.35 2.77
N LYS A 241 13.43 17.33 2.89
CA LYS A 241 13.92 18.11 1.75
C LYS A 241 14.67 17.25 0.72
N LYS A 242 15.52 16.31 1.18
CA LYS A 242 16.24 15.39 0.30
C LYS A 242 15.27 14.47 -0.47
N ILE A 243 14.24 13.93 0.19
CA ILE A 243 13.24 13.08 -0.44
C ILE A 243 12.47 13.86 -1.51
N MET A 244 12.01 15.06 -1.18
CA MET A 244 11.28 15.90 -2.13
C MET A 244 12.13 16.24 -3.34
N SER A 245 13.31 16.84 -3.16
CA SER A 245 14.15 17.38 -4.23
C SER A 245 14.87 16.31 -5.07
N ARG A 246 15.29 15.20 -4.45
CA ARG A 246 16.11 14.17 -5.13
C ARG A 246 15.30 13.01 -5.70
N ILE A 247 14.08 12.78 -5.18
CA ILE A 247 13.28 11.62 -5.56
C ILE A 247 11.92 12.04 -6.14
N ILE A 248 11.11 12.78 -5.39
CA ILE A 248 9.71 13.03 -5.75
C ILE A 248 9.59 14.02 -6.92
N GLU A 249 10.20 15.18 -6.81
CA GLU A 249 10.16 16.20 -7.87
C GLU A 249 10.72 15.69 -9.21
N PRO A 250 11.89 15.00 -9.24
CA PRO A 250 12.39 14.41 -10.49
C PRO A 250 11.45 13.34 -11.07
N THR A 251 10.78 12.54 -10.22
CA THR A 251 9.81 11.54 -10.66
C THR A 251 8.62 12.18 -11.34
N ILE A 252 7.99 13.17 -10.71
CA ILE A 252 6.83 13.87 -11.27
C ILE A 252 7.22 14.64 -12.53
N LYS A 253 8.40 15.26 -12.55
CA LYS A 253 8.96 15.91 -13.73
C LYS A 253 9.12 14.92 -14.88
N GLY A 254 9.71 13.74 -14.60
CA GLY A 254 9.91 12.70 -15.60
C GLY A 254 8.61 12.20 -16.22
N LEU A 255 7.58 11.97 -15.41
CA LEU A 255 6.26 11.58 -15.92
C LEU A 255 5.61 12.70 -16.76
N ASN A 256 5.72 13.96 -16.35
CA ASN A 256 5.21 15.09 -17.12
C ASN A 256 5.92 15.21 -18.50
N GLU A 257 7.23 15.00 -18.57
CA GLU A 257 7.98 14.97 -19.83
C GLU A 257 7.62 13.78 -20.72
N MET A 258 7.12 12.68 -20.14
CA MET A 258 6.54 11.54 -20.88
C MET A 258 5.10 11.79 -21.33
N GLY A 259 4.53 13.00 -21.09
CA GLY A 259 3.17 13.37 -21.48
C GLY A 259 2.08 12.84 -20.55
N THR A 260 2.42 12.36 -19.34
CA THR A 260 1.43 11.91 -18.36
C THR A 260 1.58 12.65 -17.04
N LYS A 261 0.47 13.20 -16.54
CA LYS A 261 0.41 13.81 -15.21
C LYS A 261 0.16 12.76 -14.16
N TYR A 262 0.92 12.80 -13.06
CA TYR A 262 0.61 11.94 -11.91
C TYR A 262 -0.49 12.57 -11.06
N ARG A 263 -1.66 11.94 -11.00
CA ARG A 263 -2.78 12.36 -10.17
C ARG A 263 -3.18 11.23 -9.23
N GLY A 264 -3.08 11.47 -7.92
CA GLY A 264 -3.41 10.46 -6.91
C GLY A 264 -2.43 10.43 -5.76
N PHE A 265 -2.56 9.42 -4.92
CA PHE A 265 -1.57 9.10 -3.90
C PHE A 265 -0.38 8.37 -4.53
N LEU A 266 0.82 8.72 -4.08
CA LEU A 266 2.05 7.99 -4.38
C LEU A 266 2.72 7.57 -3.07
N TYR A 267 2.87 6.29 -2.89
CA TYR A 267 3.76 5.70 -1.90
C TYR A 267 5.16 5.60 -2.47
N VAL A 268 6.11 6.10 -1.72
CA VAL A 268 7.53 6.07 -2.03
C VAL A 268 8.21 5.21 -0.97
N GLY A 269 8.59 3.99 -1.33
CA GLY A 269 9.36 3.08 -0.48
C GLY A 269 10.83 3.44 -0.51
N LEU A 270 11.37 3.79 0.64
CA LEU A 270 12.73 4.31 0.79
C LEU A 270 13.58 3.42 1.68
N MET A 271 14.84 3.24 1.31
CA MET A 271 15.91 2.83 2.22
C MET A 271 16.65 4.08 2.66
N ILE A 272 16.72 4.30 3.97
CA ILE A 272 17.48 5.41 4.55
C ILE A 272 18.84 4.88 5.01
N VAL A 273 19.89 5.38 4.37
CA VAL A 273 21.28 5.01 4.66
C VAL A 273 22.00 6.28 5.08
N GLU A 274 22.45 6.36 6.32
CA GLU A 274 23.19 7.52 6.87
C GLU A 274 22.49 8.87 6.60
N ASN A 275 21.16 8.92 6.83
CA ASN A 275 20.30 10.10 6.57
C ASN A 275 20.19 10.51 5.07
N ASP A 276 20.52 9.58 4.14
CA ASP A 276 20.31 9.74 2.71
C ASP A 276 19.23 8.77 2.20
N PRO A 277 18.24 9.27 1.41
CA PRO A 277 17.17 8.44 0.90
C PRO A 277 17.55 7.78 -0.43
N TYR A 278 17.29 6.48 -0.53
CA TYR A 278 17.37 5.69 -1.75
C TYR A 278 16.02 5.08 -2.07
N LEU A 279 15.56 5.23 -3.30
CA LEU A 279 14.31 4.64 -3.75
C LEU A 279 14.42 3.10 -3.84
N ILE A 280 13.52 2.39 -3.16
CA ILE A 280 13.34 0.95 -3.28
C ILE A 280 12.29 0.63 -4.34
N GLU A 281 11.11 1.27 -4.22
CA GLU A 281 9.95 1.04 -5.09
C GLU A 281 8.95 2.19 -4.97
N TYR A 282 8.08 2.33 -5.97
CA TYR A 282 6.85 3.09 -5.87
C TYR A 282 5.65 2.16 -5.75
N ASN A 283 4.61 2.64 -5.05
CA ASN A 283 3.26 2.10 -5.18
C ASN A 283 2.33 3.26 -5.54
N VAL A 284 1.57 3.11 -6.61
CA VAL A 284 0.76 4.20 -7.21
C VAL A 284 -0.57 4.43 -6.50
N ARG A 285 -0.58 4.18 -5.21
CA ARG A 285 -1.73 4.21 -4.30
C ARG A 285 -1.25 4.28 -2.86
N MET A 286 -2.17 4.35 -1.90
CA MET A 286 -1.81 4.20 -0.49
C MET A 286 -1.33 2.78 -0.18
N GLY A 287 -0.42 2.64 0.79
CA GLY A 287 0.00 1.34 1.32
C GLY A 287 -1.10 0.62 2.13
N ASP A 288 -0.90 -0.64 2.41
CA ASP A 288 -1.74 -1.47 3.26
C ASP A 288 -0.80 -2.35 4.14
N PRO A 289 -0.58 -2.03 5.43
CA PRO A 289 -1.49 -1.34 6.36
C PRO A 289 -1.21 0.16 6.61
N GLU A 290 -0.37 0.85 5.85
CA GLU A 290 -0.01 2.25 6.12
C GLU A 290 -1.20 3.21 5.96
N CYS A 291 -2.11 2.96 5.01
CA CYS A 291 -3.33 3.75 4.84
C CYS A 291 -4.17 3.73 6.11
N GLN A 292 -4.39 2.53 6.70
CA GLN A 292 -5.12 2.34 7.94
C GLN A 292 -4.45 3.05 9.12
N THR A 293 -3.13 3.21 9.04
CA THR A 293 -2.33 3.87 10.08
C THR A 293 -2.34 5.39 9.93
N ILE A 294 -2.34 5.91 8.70
CA ILE A 294 -2.20 7.34 8.41
C ILE A 294 -3.56 8.06 8.42
N LEU A 295 -4.59 7.51 7.74
CA LEU A 295 -5.87 8.19 7.56
C LEU A 295 -6.57 8.58 8.87
N PRO A 296 -6.55 7.79 9.95
CA PRO A 296 -7.16 8.21 11.22
C PRO A 296 -6.54 9.48 11.81
N LYS A 297 -5.31 9.84 11.43
CA LYS A 297 -4.65 11.09 11.84
C LYS A 297 -5.09 12.30 11.03
N LEU A 298 -5.75 12.10 9.87
CA LEU A 298 -6.18 13.20 9.02
C LEU A 298 -7.29 14.01 9.69
N LYS A 299 -7.08 15.34 9.81
CA LYS A 299 -8.06 16.28 10.35
C LYS A 299 -8.86 16.95 9.23
N SER A 300 -8.25 17.16 8.06
CA SER A 300 -8.90 17.74 6.88
C SER A 300 -9.89 16.77 6.25
N ASP A 301 -10.89 17.32 5.55
CA ASP A 301 -11.88 16.57 4.78
C ASP A 301 -11.21 15.82 3.60
N LEU A 302 -11.22 14.49 3.65
CA LEU A 302 -10.59 13.64 2.62
C LEU A 302 -11.28 13.82 1.26
N LEU A 303 -12.61 14.01 1.22
CA LEU A 303 -13.33 14.23 -0.03
C LEU A 303 -12.90 15.55 -0.69
N GLU A 304 -12.72 16.60 0.09
CA GLU A 304 -12.25 17.90 -0.42
C GLU A 304 -10.84 17.80 -1.00
N ILE A 305 -9.94 17.11 -0.32
CA ILE A 305 -8.58 16.85 -0.82
C ILE A 305 -8.63 16.10 -2.16
N ILE A 306 -9.43 15.02 -2.24
CA ILE A 306 -9.58 14.22 -3.47
C ILE A 306 -10.18 15.05 -4.60
N LEU A 307 -11.22 15.82 -4.32
CA LEU A 307 -11.86 16.68 -5.33
C LEU A 307 -10.93 17.79 -5.84
N SER A 308 -10.16 18.40 -4.93
CA SER A 308 -9.15 19.40 -5.29
C SER A 308 -8.07 18.80 -6.18
N CYS A 309 -7.64 17.57 -5.88
CA CYS A 309 -6.70 16.84 -6.72
C CYS A 309 -7.30 16.54 -8.11
N CYS A 310 -8.53 16.05 -8.19
CA CYS A 310 -9.20 15.79 -9.47
C CYS A 310 -9.43 17.04 -10.31
N ASN A 311 -9.52 18.21 -9.70
CA ASN A 311 -9.79 19.49 -10.36
C ASN A 311 -8.50 20.33 -10.58
N GLU A 312 -7.31 19.80 -10.34
CA GLU A 312 -6.01 20.50 -10.44
C GLU A 312 -5.93 21.78 -9.55
N LYS A 313 -6.53 21.70 -8.34
CA LYS A 313 -6.60 22.78 -7.35
C LYS A 313 -5.97 22.40 -6.00
N LEU A 314 -5.08 21.42 -6.00
CA LEU A 314 -4.46 20.94 -4.77
C LEU A 314 -3.61 22.01 -4.06
N ASN A 315 -3.09 23.00 -4.81
CA ASN A 315 -2.38 24.15 -4.27
C ASN A 315 -3.24 24.97 -3.31
N GLU A 316 -4.57 25.07 -3.54
CA GLU A 316 -5.53 25.82 -2.73
C GLU A 316 -5.97 25.06 -1.45
N THR A 317 -5.63 23.77 -1.32
CA THR A 317 -6.12 22.91 -0.24
C THR A 317 -5.07 22.75 0.84
N GLU A 318 -5.40 23.11 2.07
CA GLU A 318 -4.55 22.85 3.23
C GLU A 318 -4.83 21.44 3.81
N ILE A 319 -3.76 20.65 4.05
CA ILE A 319 -3.87 19.32 4.65
C ILE A 319 -3.44 19.41 6.10
N LYS A 320 -4.38 19.26 7.03
CA LYS A 320 -4.17 19.31 8.48
C LYS A 320 -4.22 17.93 9.10
N TRP A 321 -3.39 17.73 10.11
CA TRP A 321 -3.25 16.47 10.82
C TRP A 321 -3.46 16.64 12.32
N HIS A 322 -3.97 15.60 12.97
CA HIS A 322 -3.93 15.50 14.43
C HIS A 322 -2.48 15.22 14.88
N ASN A 323 -2.01 15.97 15.88
CA ASN A 323 -0.71 15.72 16.50
C ASN A 323 -0.79 14.50 17.42
N LYS A 324 -0.93 13.32 16.82
CA LYS A 324 -1.02 12.02 17.50
C LYS A 324 -0.12 11.00 16.82
N LYS A 325 0.29 10.01 17.59
CA LYS A 325 0.92 8.79 17.10
C LYS A 325 -0.17 7.79 16.72
N SER A 326 0.08 7.02 15.67
CA SER A 326 -0.83 5.97 15.20
C SER A 326 -0.09 4.65 15.07
N LEU A 327 -0.68 3.56 15.53
CA LEU A 327 -0.11 2.24 15.41
C LEU A 327 -1.20 1.26 14.96
N CYS A 328 -0.85 0.43 13.98
CA CYS A 328 -1.70 -0.62 13.42
C CYS A 328 -1.06 -1.99 13.63
N VAL A 329 -1.81 -2.96 14.13
CA VAL A 329 -1.44 -4.38 14.17
C VAL A 329 -2.39 -5.16 13.29
N VAL A 330 -1.83 -6.00 12.41
CA VAL A 330 -2.61 -6.82 11.48
C VAL A 330 -2.81 -8.21 12.07
N LEU A 331 -4.07 -8.59 12.26
CA LEU A 331 -4.47 -9.95 12.61
C LEU A 331 -4.60 -10.78 11.33
N CYS A 332 -3.81 -11.83 11.23
CA CYS A 332 -3.71 -12.69 10.05
C CYS A 332 -4.30 -14.08 10.33
N SER A 333 -4.75 -14.76 9.28
CA SER A 333 -5.09 -16.19 9.33
C SER A 333 -3.86 -17.05 9.62
N LYS A 334 -3.98 -18.06 10.46
CA LYS A 334 -2.89 -19.03 10.72
C LYS A 334 -2.41 -19.68 9.42
N GLY A 335 -1.09 -19.67 9.22
CA GLY A 335 -0.42 -20.15 8.01
C GLY A 335 -0.02 -19.07 7.02
N TYR A 336 -0.53 -17.83 7.15
CA TYR A 336 -0.10 -16.70 6.32
C TYR A 336 1.41 -16.40 6.54
N PRO A 337 2.21 -16.07 5.52
CA PRO A 337 1.87 -15.76 4.12
C PRO A 337 1.76 -16.98 3.19
N ASP A 338 1.94 -18.19 3.72
CA ASP A 338 1.83 -19.44 2.96
C ASP A 338 0.36 -19.89 2.83
N LYS A 339 0.15 -21.20 2.79
CA LYS A 339 -1.21 -21.78 2.74
C LYS A 339 -1.95 -21.56 4.05
N PHE A 340 -3.12 -20.96 4.00
CA PHE A 340 -4.01 -20.75 5.14
C PHE A 340 -5.43 -21.25 4.81
N LYS A 341 -6.19 -21.58 5.86
CA LYS A 341 -7.59 -21.98 5.71
C LYS A 341 -8.46 -20.75 5.44
N LYS A 342 -9.40 -20.89 4.50
CA LYS A 342 -10.42 -19.87 4.19
C LYS A 342 -11.76 -20.24 4.86
N ASN A 343 -12.65 -19.26 4.91
CA ASN A 343 -14.00 -19.41 5.49
C ASN A 343 -13.99 -19.87 6.97
N ILE A 344 -13.08 -19.28 7.74
CA ILE A 344 -13.01 -19.52 9.19
C ILE A 344 -13.83 -18.43 9.89
N LEU A 345 -14.83 -18.85 10.68
CA LEU A 345 -15.67 -17.94 11.45
C LEU A 345 -14.82 -17.08 12.40
N ILE A 346 -15.04 -15.77 12.38
CA ILE A 346 -14.43 -14.86 13.34
C ILE A 346 -15.38 -14.70 14.52
N GLN A 347 -15.21 -15.57 15.49
CA GLN A 347 -16.00 -15.54 16.72
C GLN A 347 -15.74 -14.26 17.53
N ASN A 348 -16.73 -13.84 18.31
CA ASN A 348 -16.64 -12.74 19.28
C ASN A 348 -16.37 -11.34 18.66
N LEU A 349 -16.48 -11.17 17.36
CA LEU A 349 -16.24 -9.86 16.72
C LEU A 349 -17.19 -8.76 17.27
N ASN A 350 -18.38 -9.15 17.68
CA ASN A 350 -19.38 -8.27 18.33
C ASN A 350 -19.03 -7.90 19.78
N LYS A 351 -18.09 -8.62 20.40
CA LYS A 351 -17.62 -8.32 21.78
C LYS A 351 -16.53 -7.26 21.81
N ILE A 352 -15.94 -6.92 20.67
CA ILE A 352 -14.91 -5.88 20.61
C ILE A 352 -15.56 -4.53 20.90
N LYS A 353 -15.14 -3.90 22.00
CA LYS A 353 -15.51 -2.53 22.33
C LYS A 353 -14.34 -1.63 21.96
N LEU A 354 -14.51 -0.85 20.92
CA LEU A 354 -13.54 0.16 20.50
C LEU A 354 -13.86 1.48 21.20
N ASN A 355 -12.87 2.07 21.84
CA ASN A 355 -12.96 3.39 22.44
C ASN A 355 -12.73 4.48 21.38
N GLN A 356 -12.86 5.73 21.78
CA GLN A 356 -12.49 6.85 20.92
C GLN A 356 -11.02 6.73 20.46
N ASN A 357 -10.76 6.94 19.19
CA ASN A 357 -9.46 6.77 18.51
C ASN A 357 -8.97 5.32 18.35
N GLU A 358 -9.82 4.34 18.56
CA GLU A 358 -9.55 2.94 18.24
C GLU A 358 -10.40 2.51 17.04
N TYR A 359 -9.80 1.75 16.12
CA TYR A 359 -10.45 1.35 14.88
C TYR A 359 -10.16 -0.14 14.60
N CYS A 360 -11.12 -0.82 13.97
CA CYS A 360 -10.96 -2.16 13.43
C CYS A 360 -11.37 -2.15 11.96
N TYR A 361 -10.37 -2.16 11.07
CA TYR A 361 -10.61 -2.22 9.63
C TYR A 361 -10.55 -3.66 9.14
N HIS A 362 -11.60 -4.09 8.45
CA HIS A 362 -11.66 -5.40 7.83
C HIS A 362 -10.82 -5.42 6.55
N ALA A 363 -10.12 -6.54 6.30
CA ALA A 363 -9.44 -6.85 5.06
C ALA A 363 -10.06 -8.12 4.45
N GLY A 364 -9.38 -9.24 4.48
CA GLY A 364 -9.86 -10.50 3.93
C GLY A 364 -11.02 -11.11 4.73
N THR A 365 -12.17 -10.45 4.73
CA THR A 365 -13.38 -10.89 5.43
C THR A 365 -14.60 -10.87 4.52
N ASN A 366 -15.55 -11.75 4.77
CA ASN A 366 -16.85 -11.78 4.10
C ASN A 366 -17.99 -12.08 5.08
N ILE A 367 -19.20 -11.71 4.75
CA ILE A 367 -20.41 -12.06 5.50
C ILE A 367 -21.04 -13.29 4.86
N ILE A 368 -21.26 -14.33 5.65
CA ILE A 368 -21.96 -15.55 5.26
C ILE A 368 -23.00 -15.85 6.34
N LYS A 369 -24.28 -15.88 6.00
CA LYS A 369 -25.40 -16.10 6.94
C LYS A 369 -25.30 -15.18 8.18
N GLU A 370 -25.11 -13.89 7.92
CA GLU A 370 -25.01 -12.81 8.95
C GLU A 370 -23.76 -12.86 9.83
N GLU A 371 -22.91 -13.86 9.72
CA GLU A 371 -21.67 -14.00 10.46
C GLU A 371 -20.47 -13.61 9.59
N VAL A 372 -19.39 -13.16 10.25
CA VAL A 372 -18.15 -12.70 9.58
C VAL A 372 -17.13 -13.82 9.54
N TYR A 373 -16.64 -14.11 8.34
CA TYR A 373 -15.65 -15.14 8.08
C TYR A 373 -14.35 -14.54 7.54
N ALA A 374 -13.22 -15.09 7.96
CA ALA A 374 -11.92 -14.84 7.39
C ALA A 374 -11.78 -15.60 6.07
N ILE A 375 -11.53 -14.87 4.98
CA ILE A 375 -11.37 -15.42 3.63
C ILE A 375 -9.98 -15.11 3.03
N GLY A 376 -9.20 -14.25 3.67
CA GLY A 376 -7.87 -13.82 3.25
C GLY A 376 -6.77 -14.12 4.26
N GLY A 377 -5.53 -13.84 3.87
CA GLY A 377 -4.37 -14.01 4.76
C GLY A 377 -4.32 -12.93 5.84
N ARG A 378 -4.39 -11.65 5.46
CA ARG A 378 -4.61 -10.53 6.39
C ARG A 378 -6.11 -10.33 6.56
N VAL A 379 -6.59 -10.28 7.80
CA VAL A 379 -8.02 -10.41 8.11
C VAL A 379 -8.59 -9.14 8.72
N LEU A 380 -8.00 -8.66 9.82
CA LEU A 380 -8.41 -7.45 10.52
C LEU A 380 -7.20 -6.58 10.83
N ASN A 381 -7.41 -5.27 10.81
CA ASN A 381 -6.38 -4.28 11.15
C ASN A 381 -6.87 -3.48 12.36
N PHE A 382 -6.23 -3.66 13.50
CA PHE A 382 -6.53 -2.92 14.70
C PHE A 382 -5.62 -1.70 14.78
N VAL A 383 -6.21 -0.53 14.92
CA VAL A 383 -5.49 0.75 14.90
C VAL A 383 -5.86 1.57 16.12
N CYS A 384 -4.88 2.23 16.71
CA CYS A 384 -5.11 3.20 17.78
C CYS A 384 -4.30 4.47 17.54
N LEU A 385 -4.96 5.62 17.80
CA LEU A 385 -4.31 6.92 17.90
C LEU A 385 -4.09 7.28 19.36
N SER A 386 -2.86 7.65 19.72
CA SER A 386 -2.51 8.09 21.06
C SER A 386 -1.47 9.20 21.07
N GLN A 387 -1.11 9.70 22.23
CA GLN A 387 -0.02 10.66 22.41
C GLN A 387 1.36 9.98 22.26
N ASN A 388 1.46 8.69 22.56
CA ASN A 388 2.68 7.91 22.42
C ASN A 388 2.39 6.52 21.83
N PHE A 389 3.42 5.85 21.30
CA PHE A 389 3.29 4.56 20.64
C PHE A 389 3.05 3.40 21.62
N LEU A 390 3.57 3.47 22.84
CA LEU A 390 3.37 2.42 23.85
C LEU A 390 1.89 2.29 24.23
N ASP A 391 1.22 3.42 24.51
CA ASP A 391 -0.22 3.44 24.80
C ASP A 391 -1.03 2.93 23.59
N ALA A 392 -0.68 3.38 22.37
CA ALA A 392 -1.35 2.93 21.16
C ALA A 392 -1.21 1.41 20.99
N ARG A 393 0.00 0.83 21.14
CA ARG A 393 0.23 -0.62 21.04
C ARG A 393 -0.54 -1.39 22.11
N THR A 394 -0.50 -0.93 23.36
CA THR A 394 -1.19 -1.59 24.47
C THR A 394 -2.68 -1.71 24.20
N LYS A 395 -3.34 -0.62 23.75
CA LYS A 395 -4.76 -0.61 23.43
C LYS A 395 -5.10 -1.55 22.26
N VAL A 396 -4.31 -1.51 21.19
CA VAL A 396 -4.48 -2.39 20.04
C VAL A 396 -4.37 -3.86 20.44
N ILE A 397 -3.34 -4.23 21.22
CA ILE A 397 -3.15 -5.61 21.67
C ILE A 397 -4.30 -6.06 22.59
N ASN A 398 -4.78 -5.20 23.49
CA ASN A 398 -5.92 -5.49 24.35
C ASN A 398 -7.19 -5.76 23.51
N SER A 399 -7.45 -4.96 22.47
CA SER A 399 -8.58 -5.17 21.56
C SER A 399 -8.48 -6.49 20.82
N ILE A 400 -7.29 -6.86 20.32
CA ILE A 400 -7.06 -8.16 19.66
C ILE A 400 -7.26 -9.33 20.66
N ASN A 401 -6.74 -9.20 21.86
CA ASN A 401 -6.88 -10.24 22.90
C ASN A 401 -8.36 -10.40 23.32
N SER A 402 -9.15 -9.32 23.35
CA SER A 402 -10.58 -9.41 23.65
C SER A 402 -11.37 -10.17 22.58
N LEU A 403 -10.94 -10.13 21.34
CA LEU A 403 -11.50 -10.93 20.25
C LEU A 403 -11.28 -12.44 20.49
N ASN A 404 -10.11 -12.81 21.01
CA ASN A 404 -9.72 -14.20 21.30
C ASN A 404 -10.03 -15.19 20.15
N TRP A 405 -9.66 -14.81 18.92
CA TRP A 405 -9.91 -15.63 17.74
C TRP A 405 -8.79 -16.65 17.52
N SER A 406 -9.10 -17.94 17.76
CA SER A 406 -8.14 -19.04 17.64
C SER A 406 -7.66 -19.32 16.21
N GLY A 407 -8.38 -18.84 15.19
CA GLY A 407 -8.02 -18.98 13.77
C GLY A 407 -6.92 -18.05 13.29
N GLY A 408 -6.51 -17.09 14.13
CA GLY A 408 -5.58 -16.03 13.75
C GLY A 408 -4.27 -16.02 14.54
N PHE A 409 -3.34 -15.16 14.07
CA PHE A 409 -2.12 -14.77 14.77
C PHE A 409 -1.75 -13.33 14.39
N TYR A 410 -0.93 -12.71 15.21
CA TYR A 410 -0.40 -11.36 14.98
C TYR A 410 0.98 -11.22 15.63
N ARG A 411 1.71 -10.18 15.27
CA ARG A 411 2.99 -9.82 15.89
C ARG A 411 2.74 -8.90 17.09
N LYS A 412 3.26 -9.25 18.25
CA LYS A 412 3.14 -8.46 19.49
C LYS A 412 4.14 -7.31 19.54
N ASP A 413 5.21 -7.41 18.76
CA ASP A 413 6.34 -6.48 18.76
C ASP A 413 6.19 -5.29 17.78
N ILE A 414 5.04 -5.15 17.10
CA ILE A 414 4.82 -4.03 16.18
C ILE A 414 5.09 -2.69 16.88
N GLY A 415 5.92 -1.85 16.26
CA GLY A 415 6.34 -0.57 16.83
C GLY A 415 7.48 -0.69 17.85
N TYR A 416 8.15 -1.84 18.00
CA TYR A 416 9.26 -2.01 18.94
C TYR A 416 10.33 -0.93 18.78
N LYS A 417 10.59 -0.48 17.55
CA LYS A 417 11.61 0.55 17.23
C LYS A 417 11.29 1.96 17.80
N VAL A 418 10.08 2.21 18.26
CA VAL A 418 9.62 3.53 18.75
C VAL A 418 9.03 3.47 20.15
N ILE A 419 9.12 2.34 20.82
CA ILE A 419 8.54 2.13 22.16
C ILE A 419 9.61 2.03 23.22
N ASP A 420 10.78 1.55 22.84
CA ASP A 420 11.92 1.39 23.74
C ASP A 420 12.91 2.60 23.66
N GLU A 421 12.50 3.70 22.98
CA GLU A 421 13.25 4.96 22.88
C GLU A 421 12.87 5.96 23.96
#